data_95be0ec7d8a6675e23942ab19b8ffd10
#
_entry.id   95be0ec7d8a6675e23942ab19b8ffd10
#
_cell.length_a   1.000
_cell.length_b   1.000
_cell.length_c   1.000
_cell.angle_alpha   90.00
_cell.angle_beta   90.00
_cell.angle_gamma   90.00
#
_symmetry.space_group_name_H-M   'P 1'
#
loop_
_entity.id
_entity.type
_entity.pdbx_description
1 polymer ?
#
loop_
_entity_poly.entity_id
_entity_poly.type
_entity_poly.pdbx_seq_one_letter_code
_entity_poly.pdbx_strand_id
1 'polypeptide(L)'
;MSTYSGDADVIVIGGGIAGLGAAVRLKDRGLEALVLEAETRVGGRMTTDRVNGFVVDRGVTLFGNAFGSMRALVRRLGLSPLVCKGSFSVGIHDAAGCRGYRGGRFEDLLLDRSISWRARLASFRFGFDLLRHHRALVHGYSTLSGSLDGEDARTYFRRIGGEEVFERIFRPGLNGPVGGAVETSSRVILMQVIWNLLVRGQWNLTDGVDRIPEAAASQVNVQTEARVLSVEQKDSGVQVEAIVKGKQETFRARAAIFALPGQLVPAICPGLPEDVRSLLARTLYSRIANAGVALSRPPNTPYAGYAFTEDVVPGAEIEMEHLRAPNRCPEGTGMASVFLWNTPQKSRLEADDDSLKQQASDIVEQTFPECRGKVLFVHLVRWDVGIAQFPPGRLREMTALRKQLAHWDSPFDLCGDYLDGLSSEGALRTGEEAAERTARKLRAR
;
A
#
# COMPACT_ATOMS: atom_id res chain seq x y z
N MET A 1 34.31 -24.86 7.08
CA MET A 1 33.12 -24.32 6.42
C MET A 1 32.24 -25.50 6.04
N SER A 2 31.13 -25.71 6.73
CA SER A 2 30.17 -26.78 6.38
C SER A 2 29.47 -26.38 5.06
N THR A 3 29.65 -27.21 4.04
CA THR A 3 28.92 -27.03 2.76
C THR A 3 27.46 -27.40 3.01
N TYR A 4 26.58 -26.36 3.11
CA TYR A 4 25.18 -26.58 3.18
C TYR A 4 24.67 -27.04 1.79
N SER A 5 23.96 -28.17 1.74
CA SER A 5 23.45 -28.80 0.51
C SER A 5 21.97 -28.47 0.27
N GLY A 6 21.54 -27.28 0.60
CA GLY A 6 20.17 -26.82 0.36
C GLY A 6 20.00 -26.10 -0.98
N ASP A 7 18.74 -25.79 -1.34
CA ASP A 7 18.38 -25.13 -2.60
C ASP A 7 18.78 -23.65 -2.62
N ALA A 8 18.90 -23.00 -1.44
CA ALA A 8 19.34 -21.61 -1.25
C ALA A 8 19.78 -21.39 0.21
N ASP A 9 20.49 -20.30 0.50
CA ASP A 9 20.74 -19.88 1.89
C ASP A 9 19.44 -19.47 2.59
N VAL A 10 18.56 -18.74 1.88
CA VAL A 10 17.30 -18.22 2.43
C VAL A 10 16.16 -18.42 1.42
N ILE A 11 15.05 -18.98 1.88
CA ILE A 11 13.79 -18.97 1.13
C ILE A 11 12.97 -17.76 1.55
N VAL A 12 12.53 -16.95 0.57
CA VAL A 12 11.64 -15.82 0.76
C VAL A 12 10.25 -16.19 0.24
N ILE A 13 9.23 -16.14 1.09
CA ILE A 13 7.87 -16.57 0.78
C ILE A 13 7.03 -15.33 0.46
N GLY A 14 6.70 -15.17 -0.82
CA GLY A 14 5.99 -14.03 -1.39
C GLY A 14 6.88 -13.11 -2.23
N GLY A 15 6.51 -12.93 -3.51
CA GLY A 15 7.21 -12.10 -4.50
C GLY A 15 6.70 -10.65 -4.58
N GLY A 16 6.07 -10.14 -3.51
CA GLY A 16 5.76 -8.72 -3.39
C GLY A 16 7.01 -7.87 -3.12
N ILE A 17 6.84 -6.53 -3.08
CA ILE A 17 7.98 -5.61 -2.91
C ILE A 17 8.77 -5.84 -1.60
N ALA A 18 8.13 -6.34 -0.54
CA ALA A 18 8.80 -6.71 0.70
C ALA A 18 9.76 -7.90 0.49
N GLY A 19 9.27 -8.97 -0.15
CA GLY A 19 10.06 -10.17 -0.42
C GLY A 19 11.17 -9.92 -1.44
N LEU A 20 10.87 -9.22 -2.52
CA LEU A 20 11.88 -8.86 -3.52
C LEU A 20 12.94 -7.93 -2.94
N GLY A 21 12.55 -6.95 -2.10
CA GLY A 21 13.50 -6.11 -1.37
C GLY A 21 14.39 -6.90 -0.43
N ALA A 22 13.80 -7.89 0.27
CA ALA A 22 14.58 -8.81 1.12
C ALA A 22 15.58 -9.64 0.30
N ALA A 23 15.14 -10.24 -0.81
CA ALA A 23 15.99 -11.08 -1.65
C ALA A 23 17.14 -10.28 -2.28
N VAL A 24 16.85 -9.07 -2.80
CA VAL A 24 17.87 -8.17 -3.33
C VAL A 24 18.88 -7.77 -2.25
N ARG A 25 18.42 -7.54 -1.02
CA ARG A 25 19.30 -7.18 0.10
C ARG A 25 20.14 -8.36 0.59
N LEU A 26 19.60 -9.57 0.60
CA LEU A 26 20.36 -10.81 0.89
C LEU A 26 21.48 -11.00 -0.13
N LYS A 27 21.21 -10.83 -1.41
CA LYS A 27 22.23 -10.87 -2.47
C LYS A 27 23.35 -9.86 -2.22
N ASP A 28 23.03 -8.62 -1.79
CA ASP A 28 24.05 -7.64 -1.41
C ASP A 28 24.92 -8.08 -0.22
N ARG A 29 24.41 -9.00 0.59
CA ARG A 29 25.13 -9.60 1.71
C ARG A 29 25.86 -10.88 1.33
N GLY A 30 25.87 -11.27 0.05
CA GLY A 30 26.52 -12.47 -0.46
C GLY A 30 25.79 -13.77 -0.10
N LEU A 31 24.46 -13.70 0.12
CA LEU A 31 23.60 -14.85 0.40
C LEU A 31 22.70 -15.13 -0.81
N GLU A 32 22.54 -16.40 -1.15
CA GLU A 32 21.60 -16.83 -2.18
C GLU A 32 20.18 -16.90 -1.61
N ALA A 33 19.25 -16.22 -2.28
CA ALA A 33 17.83 -16.22 -1.93
C ALA A 33 16.99 -16.82 -3.06
N LEU A 34 16.07 -17.71 -2.71
CA LEU A 34 15.02 -18.20 -3.58
C LEU A 34 13.69 -17.60 -3.14
N VAL A 35 13.05 -16.83 -4.05
CA VAL A 35 11.71 -16.28 -3.81
C VAL A 35 10.66 -17.24 -4.37
N LEU A 36 9.70 -17.64 -3.53
CA LEU A 36 8.56 -18.46 -3.93
C LEU A 36 7.31 -17.57 -3.99
N GLU A 37 6.75 -17.40 -5.20
CA GLU A 37 5.56 -16.58 -5.46
C GLU A 37 4.41 -17.46 -5.96
N ALA A 38 3.24 -17.33 -5.35
CA ALA A 38 2.08 -18.16 -5.68
C ALA A 38 1.44 -17.81 -7.03
N GLU A 39 1.52 -16.54 -7.42
CA GLU A 39 0.94 -16.06 -8.67
C GLU A 39 1.88 -16.28 -9.87
N THR A 40 1.35 -16.05 -11.08
CA THR A 40 2.12 -16.16 -12.33
C THR A 40 3.10 -15.00 -12.53
N ARG A 41 2.99 -13.93 -11.72
CA ARG A 41 3.82 -12.73 -11.79
C ARG A 41 4.20 -12.22 -10.40
N VAL A 42 5.32 -11.53 -10.33
CA VAL A 42 5.78 -10.85 -9.11
C VAL A 42 5.10 -9.48 -8.91
N GLY A 43 5.32 -8.88 -7.74
CA GLY A 43 4.89 -7.53 -7.40
C GLY A 43 3.76 -7.48 -6.38
N GLY A 44 2.95 -8.53 -6.25
CA GLY A 44 1.79 -8.57 -5.37
C GLY A 44 0.83 -7.42 -5.67
N ARG A 45 0.65 -6.48 -4.73
CA ARG A 45 -0.20 -5.28 -4.91
C ARG A 45 0.46 -4.15 -5.72
N MET A 46 1.72 -4.28 -6.08
CA MET A 46 2.46 -3.35 -6.95
C MET A 46 2.60 -3.96 -8.35
N THR A 47 1.49 -4.10 -9.05
CA THR A 47 1.40 -4.66 -10.40
C THR A 47 0.60 -3.75 -11.32
N THR A 48 0.85 -3.86 -12.62
CA THR A 48 0.23 -3.05 -13.67
C THR A 48 -0.28 -3.96 -14.78
N ASP A 49 -1.47 -3.69 -15.30
CA ASP A 49 -1.99 -4.32 -16.50
C ASP A 49 -1.89 -3.34 -17.68
N ARG A 50 -1.62 -3.88 -18.86
CA ARG A 50 -1.60 -3.11 -20.12
C ARG A 50 -2.71 -3.62 -21.00
N VAL A 51 -3.76 -2.79 -21.18
CA VAL A 51 -5.00 -3.16 -21.87
C VAL A 51 -5.29 -2.13 -22.94
N ASN A 52 -5.32 -2.55 -24.20
CA ASN A 52 -5.65 -1.68 -25.35
C ASN A 52 -4.80 -0.38 -25.41
N GLY A 53 -3.53 -0.44 -25.01
CA GLY A 53 -2.63 0.71 -24.96
C GLY A 53 -2.73 1.57 -23.69
N PHE A 54 -3.63 1.25 -22.78
CA PHE A 54 -3.72 1.89 -21.46
C PHE A 54 -2.86 1.16 -20.43
N VAL A 55 -2.24 1.92 -19.54
CA VAL A 55 -1.43 1.42 -18.42
C VAL A 55 -2.25 1.56 -17.13
N VAL A 56 -2.67 0.44 -16.56
CA VAL A 56 -3.60 0.39 -15.42
C VAL A 56 -2.89 -0.18 -14.20
N ASP A 57 -2.51 0.65 -13.26
CA ASP A 57 -1.98 0.18 -11.98
C ASP A 57 -3.08 -0.50 -11.17
N ARG A 58 -2.82 -1.72 -10.68
CA ARG A 58 -3.84 -2.55 -10.05
C ARG A 58 -4.12 -2.18 -8.59
N GLY A 59 -3.10 -1.75 -7.85
CA GLY A 59 -3.20 -1.46 -6.41
C GLY A 59 -2.41 -0.23 -6.03
N VAL A 60 -1.08 -0.31 -5.92
CA VAL A 60 -0.24 0.88 -5.70
C VAL A 60 -0.31 1.78 -6.92
N THR A 61 -0.56 3.05 -6.71
CA THR A 61 -0.74 4.03 -7.81
C THR A 61 0.19 5.22 -7.71
N LEU A 62 0.90 5.40 -6.58
CA LEU A 62 1.78 6.54 -6.34
C LEU A 62 2.80 6.28 -5.23
N PHE A 63 3.83 7.14 -5.19
CA PHE A 63 4.88 7.10 -4.18
C PHE A 63 5.09 8.49 -3.55
N GLY A 64 5.25 8.53 -2.22
CA GLY A 64 5.60 9.77 -1.52
C GLY A 64 7.06 10.17 -1.75
N ASN A 65 7.34 11.47 -1.80
CA ASN A 65 8.73 11.97 -1.87
C ASN A 65 9.56 11.61 -0.63
N ALA A 66 8.92 11.28 0.49
CA ALA A 66 9.57 10.81 1.71
C ALA A 66 9.98 9.32 1.66
N PHE A 67 9.63 8.58 0.61
CA PHE A 67 9.94 7.16 0.44
C PHE A 67 11.41 6.96 0.06
N GLY A 68 12.26 6.91 1.08
CA GLY A 68 13.72 6.86 0.92
C GLY A 68 14.25 5.55 0.38
N SER A 69 13.78 4.41 0.93
CA SER A 69 14.17 3.06 0.46
C SER A 69 13.68 2.82 -0.96
N MET A 70 12.43 3.20 -1.28
CA MET A 70 11.90 3.05 -2.63
C MET A 70 12.69 3.87 -3.65
N ARG A 71 13.04 5.12 -3.34
CA ARG A 71 13.90 5.93 -4.22
C ARG A 71 15.31 5.36 -4.38
N ALA A 72 15.87 4.79 -3.31
CA ALA A 72 17.18 4.13 -3.38
C ALA A 72 17.13 2.89 -4.27
N LEU A 73 16.09 2.07 -4.12
CA LEU A 73 15.86 0.89 -4.96
C LEU A 73 15.67 1.27 -6.43
N VAL A 74 14.82 2.26 -6.73
CA VAL A 74 14.60 2.75 -8.12
C VAL A 74 15.91 3.21 -8.77
N ARG A 75 16.76 3.96 -8.06
CA ARG A 75 18.09 4.35 -8.57
C ARG A 75 18.98 3.15 -8.81
N ARG A 76 19.05 2.21 -7.86
CA ARG A 76 19.83 0.98 -7.97
C ARG A 76 19.43 0.13 -9.18
N LEU A 77 18.12 0.04 -9.45
CA LEU A 77 17.56 -0.71 -10.57
C LEU A 77 17.67 0.01 -11.93
N GLY A 78 18.23 1.23 -11.96
CA GLY A 78 18.37 2.00 -13.21
C GLY A 78 17.05 2.60 -13.73
N LEU A 79 16.01 2.64 -12.89
CA LEU A 79 14.66 3.09 -13.29
C LEU A 79 14.46 4.61 -13.15
N SER A 80 15.50 5.37 -12.77
CA SER A 80 15.42 6.84 -12.62
C SER A 80 14.85 7.57 -13.85
N PRO A 81 15.14 7.16 -15.08
CA PRO A 81 14.56 7.81 -16.28
C PRO A 81 13.03 7.69 -16.39
N LEU A 82 12.43 6.68 -15.74
CA LEU A 82 10.98 6.48 -15.73
C LEU A 82 10.27 7.30 -14.66
N VAL A 83 11.02 7.92 -13.74
CA VAL A 83 10.43 8.71 -12.63
C VAL A 83 9.87 10.01 -13.16
N CYS A 84 8.60 10.24 -12.90
CA CYS A 84 7.92 11.50 -13.16
C CYS A 84 7.41 12.16 -11.88
N LYS A 85 7.24 13.48 -11.90
CA LYS A 85 6.65 14.22 -10.78
C LYS A 85 5.17 13.90 -10.70
N GLY A 86 4.71 13.42 -9.57
CA GLY A 86 3.29 13.26 -9.27
C GLY A 86 2.65 14.61 -8.97
N SER A 87 1.42 14.80 -9.41
CA SER A 87 0.57 15.92 -9.00
C SER A 87 -0.44 15.42 -7.97
N PHE A 88 -0.55 16.13 -6.84
CA PHE A 88 -1.65 15.90 -5.92
C PHE A 88 -2.57 17.12 -5.92
N SER A 89 -3.73 16.91 -6.50
CA SER A 89 -4.86 17.83 -6.40
C SER A 89 -6.12 16.97 -6.32
N VAL A 90 -6.98 17.26 -5.36
CA VAL A 90 -8.22 16.52 -5.14
C VAL A 90 -9.42 17.46 -5.17
N GLY A 91 -10.43 17.11 -5.97
CA GLY A 91 -11.75 17.69 -5.92
C GLY A 91 -12.60 16.90 -4.91
N ILE A 92 -13.12 17.55 -3.89
CA ILE A 92 -14.05 16.92 -2.95
C ILE A 92 -15.47 17.32 -3.33
N HIS A 93 -16.27 16.33 -3.68
CA HIS A 93 -17.69 16.50 -3.98
C HIS A 93 -18.52 16.28 -2.72
N ASP A 94 -19.33 17.29 -2.36
CA ASP A 94 -20.42 17.18 -1.41
C ASP A 94 -21.74 17.63 -2.06
N ALA A 95 -22.83 17.65 -1.32
CA ALA A 95 -24.13 18.08 -1.81
C ALA A 95 -24.17 19.53 -2.35
N ALA A 96 -23.20 20.39 -1.97
CA ALA A 96 -23.09 21.78 -2.42
C ALA A 96 -22.23 21.94 -3.69
N GLY A 97 -21.55 20.88 -4.16
CA GLY A 97 -20.70 20.90 -5.34
C GLY A 97 -19.28 20.42 -5.11
N CYS A 98 -18.36 20.75 -6.03
CA CYS A 98 -16.95 20.33 -5.99
C CYS A 98 -16.05 21.45 -5.48
N ARG A 99 -15.16 21.12 -4.53
CA ARG A 99 -14.11 22.01 -4.02
C ARG A 99 -12.74 21.38 -4.20
N GLY A 100 -11.77 22.17 -4.62
CA GLY A 100 -10.44 21.69 -4.92
C GLY A 100 -9.40 22.00 -3.84
N TYR A 101 -8.58 21.01 -3.53
CA TYR A 101 -7.46 21.13 -2.61
C TYR A 101 -6.18 20.61 -3.27
N ARG A 102 -5.09 21.38 -3.15
CA ARG A 102 -3.79 21.06 -3.74
C ARG A 102 -2.80 20.64 -2.67
N GLY A 103 -2.07 19.58 -2.92
CA GLY A 103 -1.05 19.11 -1.99
C GLY A 103 0.02 20.16 -1.72
N GLY A 104 0.39 20.30 -0.46
CA GLY A 104 1.35 21.29 0.01
C GLY A 104 0.80 22.72 0.15
N ARG A 105 -0.47 22.97 -0.21
CA ARG A 105 -1.12 24.28 -0.12
C ARG A 105 -2.15 24.32 1.00
N PHE A 106 -1.67 24.61 2.19
CA PHE A 106 -2.53 24.73 3.36
C PHE A 106 -3.50 25.92 3.28
N GLU A 107 -3.15 26.92 2.47
CA GLU A 107 -4.00 28.07 2.18
C GLU A 107 -5.35 27.68 1.52
N ASP A 108 -5.41 26.61 0.71
CA ASP A 108 -6.66 26.17 0.09
C ASP A 108 -7.69 25.81 1.17
N LEU A 109 -7.23 25.19 2.26
CA LEU A 109 -8.07 24.84 3.42
C LEU A 109 -8.47 26.09 4.23
N LEU A 110 -7.55 27.05 4.40
CA LEU A 110 -7.82 28.26 5.17
C LEU A 110 -8.74 29.24 4.45
N LEU A 111 -8.66 29.28 3.12
CA LEU A 111 -9.47 30.17 2.27
C LEU A 111 -10.84 29.58 1.93
N ASP A 112 -11.08 28.30 2.23
CA ASP A 112 -12.38 27.67 1.99
C ASP A 112 -13.46 28.31 2.86
N ARG A 113 -14.35 29.06 2.23
CA ARG A 113 -15.46 29.74 2.89
C ARG A 113 -16.59 28.80 3.31
N SER A 114 -16.58 27.57 2.85
CA SER A 114 -17.60 26.57 3.18
C SER A 114 -17.41 25.96 4.57
N ILE A 115 -16.23 26.09 5.18
CA ILE A 115 -15.94 25.63 6.55
C ILE A 115 -15.98 26.80 7.55
N SER A 116 -16.45 26.49 8.75
CA SER A 116 -16.56 27.48 9.84
C SER A 116 -15.17 27.98 10.29
N TRP A 117 -15.13 29.13 10.97
CA TRP A 117 -13.91 29.65 11.57
C TRP A 117 -13.32 28.69 12.64
N ARG A 118 -14.19 27.92 13.33
CA ARG A 118 -13.78 26.89 14.30
C ARG A 118 -13.04 25.74 13.61
N ALA A 119 -13.54 25.27 12.46
CA ALA A 119 -12.89 24.25 11.64
C ALA A 119 -11.53 24.73 11.14
N ARG A 120 -11.40 26.00 10.74
CA ARG A 120 -10.10 26.60 10.35
C ARG A 120 -9.13 26.63 11.54
N LEU A 121 -9.59 27.01 12.73
CA LEU A 121 -8.74 26.99 13.95
C LEU A 121 -8.29 25.57 14.28
N ALA A 122 -9.16 24.56 14.15
CA ALA A 122 -8.80 23.16 14.32
C ALA A 122 -7.75 22.70 13.30
N SER A 123 -7.85 23.19 12.05
CA SER A 123 -6.85 22.92 11.01
C SER A 123 -5.47 23.48 11.37
N PHE A 124 -5.39 24.64 11.99
CA PHE A 124 -4.12 25.17 12.53
C PHE A 124 -3.56 24.29 13.65
N ARG A 125 -4.41 23.85 14.59
CA ARG A 125 -3.98 22.93 15.65
C ARG A 125 -3.45 21.62 15.06
N PHE A 126 -4.15 21.07 14.08
CA PHE A 126 -3.72 19.88 13.36
C PHE A 126 -2.37 20.10 12.65
N GLY A 127 -2.21 21.22 11.92
CA GLY A 127 -0.94 21.59 11.27
C GLY A 127 0.21 21.73 12.27
N PHE A 128 -0.05 22.32 13.46
CA PHE A 128 0.94 22.39 14.53
C PHE A 128 1.32 21.01 15.06
N ASP A 129 0.35 20.09 15.25
CA ASP A 129 0.61 18.72 15.68
C ASP A 129 1.42 17.94 14.62
N LEU A 130 1.14 18.14 13.33
CA LEU A 130 1.96 17.57 12.25
C LEU A 130 3.42 18.03 12.34
N LEU A 131 3.64 19.34 12.51
CA LEU A 131 4.98 19.90 12.62
C LEU A 131 5.69 19.43 13.91
N ARG A 132 4.99 19.42 15.04
CA ARG A 132 5.52 18.95 16.31
C ARG A 132 5.98 17.50 16.26
N HIS A 133 5.23 16.65 15.57
CA HIS A 133 5.45 15.21 15.50
C HIS A 133 6.08 14.73 14.19
N HIS A 134 6.52 15.64 13.31
CA HIS A 134 7.00 15.30 11.96
C HIS A 134 8.02 14.17 11.92
N ARG A 135 8.91 14.08 12.92
CA ARG A 135 9.91 13.01 13.02
C ARG A 135 9.29 11.63 13.25
N ALA A 136 8.16 11.58 14.00
CA ALA A 136 7.41 10.35 14.22
C ALA A 136 6.56 9.94 13.00
N LEU A 137 6.36 10.84 12.05
CA LEU A 137 5.52 10.62 10.88
C LEU A 137 6.32 10.17 9.65
N VAL A 138 7.64 10.27 9.68
CA VAL A 138 8.51 9.76 8.62
C VAL A 138 8.66 8.25 8.78
N HIS A 139 8.57 7.51 7.69
CA HIS A 139 8.80 6.07 7.72
C HIS A 139 10.13 5.71 8.38
N GLY A 140 10.13 4.66 9.19
CA GLY A 140 11.29 4.25 9.97
C GLY A 140 11.24 4.61 11.44
N TYR A 141 10.34 5.50 11.81
CA TYR A 141 10.20 5.96 13.19
C TYR A 141 8.97 5.37 13.90
N SER A 142 8.59 4.14 13.56
CA SER A 142 7.45 3.45 14.17
C SER A 142 7.49 3.42 15.70
N THR A 143 8.69 3.40 16.29
CA THR A 143 8.86 3.47 17.76
C THR A 143 8.33 4.79 18.34
N LEU A 144 8.57 5.92 17.67
CA LEU A 144 8.04 7.22 18.06
C LEU A 144 6.55 7.34 17.70
N SER A 145 6.14 6.78 16.57
CA SER A 145 4.73 6.73 16.15
C SER A 145 3.87 5.96 17.17
N GLY A 146 4.39 4.84 17.67
CA GLY A 146 3.69 4.01 18.66
C GLY A 146 3.34 4.74 19.94
N SER A 147 4.08 5.78 20.35
CA SER A 147 3.75 6.59 21.51
C SER A 147 2.49 7.46 21.30
N LEU A 148 2.16 7.80 20.06
CA LEU A 148 1.01 8.60 19.67
C LEU A 148 -0.22 7.75 19.32
N ASP A 149 -0.08 6.44 19.29
CA ASP A 149 -1.07 5.45 18.83
C ASP A 149 -2.11 5.11 19.90
N GLY A 150 -2.78 6.13 20.45
CA GLY A 150 -3.73 5.97 21.57
C GLY A 150 -5.17 6.31 21.23
N GLU A 151 -5.45 6.93 20.10
CA GLU A 151 -6.80 7.34 19.70
C GLU A 151 -6.98 7.23 18.18
N ASP A 152 -8.22 7.03 17.74
CA ASP A 152 -8.57 7.06 16.31
C ASP A 152 -8.64 8.50 15.77
N ALA A 153 -8.70 8.61 14.44
CA ALA A 153 -8.69 9.90 13.76
C ALA A 153 -9.94 10.73 14.10
N ARG A 154 -11.13 10.12 14.14
CA ARG A 154 -12.38 10.84 14.46
C ARG A 154 -12.35 11.39 15.89
N THR A 155 -11.95 10.59 16.87
CA THR A 155 -11.80 10.99 18.27
C THR A 155 -10.80 12.13 18.41
N TYR A 156 -9.65 12.04 17.72
CA TYR A 156 -8.65 13.10 17.69
C TYR A 156 -9.23 14.42 17.19
N PHE A 157 -9.87 14.42 16.00
CA PHE A 157 -10.43 15.63 15.40
C PHE A 157 -11.56 16.22 16.26
N ARG A 158 -12.41 15.39 16.83
CA ARG A 158 -13.44 15.85 17.79
C ARG A 158 -12.81 16.56 18.99
N ARG A 159 -11.75 16.02 19.56
CA ARG A 159 -11.03 16.58 20.71
C ARG A 159 -10.40 17.95 20.41
N ILE A 160 -9.88 18.16 19.20
CA ILE A 160 -9.30 19.46 18.81
C ILE A 160 -10.35 20.46 18.27
N GLY A 161 -11.63 20.09 18.25
CA GLY A 161 -12.74 20.90 17.72
C GLY A 161 -12.83 20.95 16.22
N GLY A 162 -12.30 19.94 15.51
CA GLY A 162 -12.19 19.84 14.06
C GLY A 162 -13.12 18.81 13.41
N GLU A 163 -14.22 18.42 14.07
CA GLU A 163 -15.14 17.42 13.52
C GLU A 163 -15.68 17.82 12.13
N GLU A 164 -16.02 19.09 11.95
CA GLU A 164 -16.50 19.60 10.64
C GLU A 164 -15.44 19.43 9.53
N VAL A 165 -14.20 19.82 9.78
CA VAL A 165 -13.14 19.70 8.77
C VAL A 165 -12.77 18.23 8.53
N PHE A 166 -12.89 17.39 9.55
CA PHE A 166 -12.70 15.95 9.39
C PHE A 166 -13.75 15.35 8.46
N GLU A 167 -15.04 15.56 8.72
CA GLU A 167 -16.13 14.96 7.95
C GLU A 167 -16.18 15.49 6.50
N ARG A 168 -15.90 16.77 6.28
CA ARG A 168 -16.05 17.41 4.98
C ARG A 168 -14.81 17.34 4.10
N ILE A 169 -13.62 17.14 4.67
CA ILE A 169 -12.36 17.24 3.93
C ILE A 169 -11.47 16.03 4.16
N PHE A 170 -11.08 15.75 5.41
CA PHE A 170 -10.10 14.69 5.66
C PHE A 170 -10.69 13.30 5.47
N ARG A 171 -11.90 13.05 5.92
CA ARG A 171 -12.55 11.76 5.75
C ARG A 171 -12.74 11.40 4.27
N PRO A 172 -13.41 12.20 3.41
CA PRO A 172 -13.52 11.87 2.00
C PRO A 172 -12.15 11.79 1.31
N GLY A 173 -11.27 12.78 1.49
CA GLY A 173 -9.99 12.85 0.79
C GLY A 173 -8.94 11.81 1.19
N LEU A 174 -9.14 11.07 2.29
CA LEU A 174 -8.18 10.09 2.81
C LEU A 174 -8.75 8.68 2.95
N ASN A 175 -10.05 8.49 2.72
CA ASN A 175 -10.65 7.16 2.82
C ASN A 175 -10.02 6.16 1.85
N GLY A 176 -9.78 6.53 0.60
CA GLY A 176 -9.11 5.66 -0.36
C GLY A 176 -7.72 5.25 0.08
N PRO A 177 -6.80 6.18 0.39
CA PRO A 177 -5.46 5.87 0.90
C PRO A 177 -5.41 4.95 2.11
N VAL A 178 -6.45 4.90 2.94
CA VAL A 178 -6.53 4.00 4.11
C VAL A 178 -7.54 2.86 3.93
N GLY A 179 -8.04 2.64 2.73
CA GLY A 179 -8.94 1.52 2.42
C GLY A 179 -10.33 1.63 3.03
N GLY A 180 -10.88 2.84 3.12
CA GLY A 180 -12.25 3.09 3.59
C GLY A 180 -12.42 3.19 5.11
N ALA A 181 -11.34 3.11 5.89
CA ALA A 181 -11.42 3.03 7.35
C ALA A 181 -10.76 4.22 8.08
N VAL A 182 -10.77 5.41 7.47
CA VAL A 182 -10.05 6.58 8.02
C VAL A 182 -10.52 6.94 9.43
N GLU A 183 -11.81 6.83 9.70
CA GLU A 183 -12.38 7.24 11.00
C GLU A 183 -11.96 6.35 12.17
N THR A 184 -11.74 5.05 11.91
CA THR A 184 -11.31 4.05 12.90
C THR A 184 -9.80 3.79 12.87
N SER A 185 -9.08 4.34 11.90
CA SER A 185 -7.62 4.29 11.84
C SER A 185 -7.01 5.11 12.97
N SER A 186 -5.88 4.65 13.50
CA SER A 186 -5.06 5.45 14.40
C SER A 186 -4.78 6.84 13.79
N ARG A 187 -4.90 7.90 14.60
CA ARG A 187 -4.58 9.27 14.17
C ARG A 187 -3.19 9.36 13.54
N VAL A 188 -2.25 8.52 13.98
CA VAL A 188 -0.87 8.50 13.48
C VAL A 188 -0.85 8.12 12.00
N ILE A 189 -1.64 7.14 11.60
CA ILE A 189 -1.76 6.71 10.20
C ILE A 189 -2.25 7.87 9.32
N LEU A 190 -3.30 8.56 9.75
CA LEU A 190 -3.80 9.73 9.06
C LEU A 190 -2.72 10.82 8.92
N MET A 191 -2.04 11.13 10.03
CA MET A 191 -0.96 12.10 10.05
C MET A 191 0.20 11.68 9.14
N GLN A 192 0.57 10.39 9.12
CA GLN A 192 1.61 9.85 8.22
C GLN A 192 1.21 9.97 6.74
N VAL A 193 -0.02 9.63 6.38
CA VAL A 193 -0.52 9.77 5.00
C VAL A 193 -0.44 11.24 4.57
N ILE A 194 -0.95 12.15 5.39
CA ILE A 194 -0.91 13.59 5.09
C ILE A 194 0.53 14.08 4.98
N TRP A 195 1.39 13.75 5.94
CA TRP A 195 2.79 14.20 5.92
C TRP A 195 3.55 13.68 4.70
N ASN A 196 3.46 12.39 4.42
CA ASN A 196 4.27 11.75 3.38
C ASN A 196 3.77 12.02 1.96
N LEU A 197 2.46 12.16 1.78
CA LEU A 197 1.87 12.33 0.45
C LEU A 197 1.54 13.79 0.14
N LEU A 198 0.95 14.53 1.08
CA LEU A 198 0.46 15.88 0.82
C LEU A 198 1.52 16.94 1.10
N VAL A 199 2.21 16.86 2.24
CA VAL A 199 3.21 17.86 2.63
C VAL A 199 4.52 17.68 1.86
N ARG A 200 5.00 16.44 1.73
CA ARG A 200 6.27 16.13 1.06
C ARG A 200 6.14 15.99 -0.46
N GLY A 201 4.91 15.85 -0.98
CA GLY A 201 4.63 15.64 -2.39
C GLY A 201 4.87 14.21 -2.85
N GLN A 202 4.67 13.97 -4.16
CA GLN A 202 4.56 12.64 -4.74
C GLN A 202 5.37 12.51 -6.03
N TRP A 203 5.62 11.26 -6.42
CA TRP A 203 6.18 10.86 -7.70
C TRP A 203 5.53 9.56 -8.20
N ASN A 204 5.70 9.27 -9.47
CA ASN A 204 5.20 8.06 -10.11
C ASN A 204 6.20 7.56 -11.17
N LEU A 205 5.87 6.46 -11.84
CA LEU A 205 6.58 5.95 -13.01
C LEU A 205 5.69 6.11 -14.26
N THR A 206 6.30 6.49 -15.36
CA THR A 206 5.58 6.72 -16.63
C THR A 206 5.01 5.44 -17.24
N ASP A 207 5.65 4.28 -16.99
CA ASP A 207 5.35 3.00 -17.65
C ASP A 207 4.77 1.94 -16.68
N GLY A 208 4.19 2.37 -15.56
CA GLY A 208 3.58 1.48 -14.57
C GLY A 208 4.48 1.19 -13.38
N VAL A 209 3.84 0.91 -12.24
CA VAL A 209 4.56 0.66 -10.98
C VAL A 209 5.22 -0.72 -10.93
N ASP A 210 4.77 -1.66 -11.76
CA ASP A 210 5.30 -3.02 -11.89
C ASP A 210 6.77 -3.07 -12.33
N ARG A 211 7.29 -2.01 -12.97
CA ARG A 211 8.70 -1.91 -13.36
C ARG A 211 9.66 -2.08 -12.20
N ILE A 212 9.27 -1.67 -11.00
CA ILE A 212 10.12 -1.82 -9.81
C ILE A 212 10.24 -3.29 -9.39
N PRO A 213 9.15 -4.00 -9.09
CA PRO A 213 9.24 -5.42 -8.72
C PRO A 213 9.78 -6.29 -9.85
N GLU A 214 9.47 -6.04 -11.13
CA GLU A 214 10.03 -6.77 -12.27
C GLU A 214 11.56 -6.63 -12.34
N ALA A 215 12.07 -5.41 -12.25
CA ALA A 215 13.51 -5.15 -12.25
C ALA A 215 14.21 -5.71 -11.00
N ALA A 216 13.54 -5.73 -9.85
CA ALA A 216 14.08 -6.37 -8.65
C ALA A 216 14.13 -7.90 -8.81
N ALA A 217 13.08 -8.50 -9.35
CA ALA A 217 12.99 -9.93 -9.60
C ALA A 217 14.05 -10.42 -10.59
N SER A 218 14.41 -9.62 -11.61
CA SER A 218 15.47 -9.97 -12.57
C SER A 218 16.87 -10.09 -11.93
N GLN A 219 17.05 -9.61 -10.70
CA GLN A 219 18.34 -9.68 -9.99
C GLN A 219 18.48 -10.89 -9.06
N VAL A 220 17.42 -11.64 -8.80
CA VAL A 220 17.37 -12.73 -7.81
C VAL A 220 16.67 -13.95 -8.39
N ASN A 221 16.78 -15.10 -7.73
CA ASN A 221 16.09 -16.31 -8.13
C ASN A 221 14.63 -16.23 -7.70
N VAL A 222 13.70 -16.33 -8.64
CA VAL A 222 12.25 -16.31 -8.38
C VAL A 222 11.59 -17.52 -9.04
N GLN A 223 10.82 -18.25 -8.27
CA GLN A 223 9.93 -19.29 -8.74
C GLN A 223 8.48 -18.78 -8.59
N THR A 224 7.85 -18.46 -9.71
CA THR A 224 6.41 -18.15 -9.78
C THR A 224 5.57 -19.42 -9.85
N GLU A 225 4.25 -19.30 -9.66
CA GLU A 225 3.32 -20.42 -9.58
C GLU A 225 3.74 -21.45 -8.51
N ALA A 226 4.35 -20.95 -7.43
CA ALA A 226 4.89 -21.71 -6.30
C ALA A 226 4.13 -21.34 -5.01
N ARG A 227 3.01 -22.02 -4.77
CA ARG A 227 2.17 -21.81 -3.59
C ARG A 227 2.72 -22.59 -2.42
N VAL A 228 3.30 -21.92 -1.44
CA VAL A 228 3.80 -22.52 -0.19
C VAL A 228 2.63 -23.04 0.63
N LEU A 229 2.74 -24.30 1.07
CA LEU A 229 1.76 -25.01 1.90
C LEU A 229 2.17 -25.05 3.35
N SER A 230 3.46 -25.33 3.63
CA SER A 230 3.99 -25.40 4.99
C SER A 230 5.44 -24.99 5.05
N VAL A 231 5.85 -24.49 6.23
CA VAL A 231 7.21 -24.15 6.57
C VAL A 231 7.53 -24.69 7.95
N GLU A 232 8.52 -25.57 8.04
CA GLU A 232 8.92 -26.22 9.27
C GLU A 232 10.40 -25.97 9.55
N GLN A 233 10.72 -25.80 10.84
CA GLN A 233 12.10 -25.83 11.30
C GLN A 233 12.60 -27.28 11.34
N LYS A 234 13.80 -27.52 10.83
CA LYS A 234 14.51 -28.79 10.92
C LYS A 234 15.89 -28.55 11.59
N ASP A 235 16.56 -29.61 11.99
CA ASP A 235 17.84 -29.53 12.74
C ASP A 235 18.89 -28.65 12.03
N SER A 236 18.91 -28.65 10.69
CA SER A 236 19.91 -27.92 9.88
C SER A 236 19.34 -26.66 9.20
N GLY A 237 18.11 -26.21 9.54
CA GLY A 237 17.51 -25.03 8.92
C GLY A 237 16.00 -25.12 8.80
N VAL A 238 15.46 -24.92 7.59
CA VAL A 238 14.04 -24.92 7.31
C VAL A 238 13.71 -25.82 6.11
N GLN A 239 12.55 -26.44 6.16
CA GLN A 239 11.92 -27.14 5.04
C GLN A 239 10.65 -26.43 4.65
N VAL A 240 10.50 -26.17 3.35
CA VAL A 240 9.33 -25.50 2.76
C VAL A 240 8.68 -26.45 1.75
N GLU A 241 7.41 -26.73 1.94
CA GLU A 241 6.63 -27.48 0.98
C GLU A 241 5.75 -26.53 0.17
N ALA A 242 5.76 -26.71 -1.15
CA ALA A 242 5.00 -25.87 -2.07
C ALA A 242 4.40 -26.69 -3.22
N ILE A 243 3.33 -26.18 -3.81
CA ILE A 243 2.82 -26.63 -5.11
C ILE A 243 3.43 -25.70 -6.16
N VAL A 244 4.28 -26.24 -7.00
CA VAL A 244 4.94 -25.53 -8.12
C VAL A 244 4.35 -26.02 -9.42
N LYS A 245 3.66 -25.15 -10.15
CA LYS A 245 2.97 -25.52 -11.43
C LYS A 245 2.15 -26.80 -11.33
N GLY A 246 1.43 -26.95 -10.22
CA GLY A 246 0.55 -28.08 -9.95
C GLY A 246 1.25 -29.34 -9.38
N LYS A 247 2.56 -29.32 -9.16
CA LYS A 247 3.31 -30.44 -8.55
C LYS A 247 3.81 -30.05 -7.16
N GLN A 248 3.75 -31.00 -6.24
CA GLN A 248 4.31 -30.78 -4.89
C GLN A 248 5.84 -30.90 -4.95
N GLU A 249 6.51 -29.89 -4.42
CA GLU A 249 7.97 -29.81 -4.31
C GLU A 249 8.37 -29.44 -2.89
N THR A 250 9.56 -29.86 -2.48
CA THR A 250 10.14 -29.58 -1.17
C THR A 250 11.44 -28.82 -1.36
N PHE A 251 11.56 -27.67 -0.72
CA PHE A 251 12.74 -26.82 -0.73
C PHE A 251 13.38 -26.80 0.66
N ARG A 252 14.72 -26.65 0.72
CA ARG A 252 15.49 -26.55 1.96
C ARG A 252 16.37 -25.32 1.96
N ALA A 253 16.43 -24.64 3.11
CA ALA A 253 17.28 -23.47 3.30
C ALA A 253 17.75 -23.37 4.76
N ARG A 254 18.73 -22.50 5.01
CA ARG A 254 19.19 -22.20 6.38
C ARG A 254 18.19 -21.33 7.14
N ALA A 255 17.40 -20.51 6.41
CA ALA A 255 16.38 -19.65 7.01
C ALA A 255 15.22 -19.40 6.03
N ALA A 256 14.08 -18.92 6.55
CA ALA A 256 12.95 -18.45 5.78
C ALA A 256 12.49 -17.05 6.20
N ILE A 257 12.11 -16.21 5.22
CA ILE A 257 11.51 -14.89 5.44
C ILE A 257 10.08 -14.91 4.88
N PHE A 258 9.11 -14.64 5.75
CA PHE A 258 7.72 -14.55 5.36
C PHE A 258 7.40 -13.12 4.90
N ALA A 259 7.16 -12.94 3.61
CA ALA A 259 6.82 -11.68 2.95
C ALA A 259 5.34 -11.67 2.47
N LEU A 260 4.47 -12.26 3.27
CA LEU A 260 3.04 -12.42 3.04
C LEU A 260 2.24 -11.42 3.91
N PRO A 261 0.94 -11.18 3.59
CA PRO A 261 0.03 -10.58 4.54
C PRO A 261 0.04 -11.32 5.88
N GLY A 262 0.16 -10.58 7.00
CA GLY A 262 0.42 -11.17 8.31
C GLY A 262 -0.55 -12.28 8.70
N GLN A 263 -1.84 -12.13 8.39
CA GLN A 263 -2.89 -13.09 8.68
C GLN A 263 -2.73 -14.45 7.98
N LEU A 264 -1.94 -14.53 6.91
CA LEU A 264 -1.72 -15.78 6.16
C LEU A 264 -0.57 -16.62 6.73
N VAL A 265 0.35 -16.01 7.47
CA VAL A 265 1.56 -16.67 7.97
C VAL A 265 1.26 -17.78 8.98
N PRO A 266 0.35 -17.63 9.95
CA PRO A 266 0.04 -18.70 10.93
C PRO A 266 -0.41 -20.01 10.30
N ALA A 267 -1.11 -19.95 9.18
CA ALA A 267 -1.65 -21.14 8.50
C ALA A 267 -0.54 -22.02 7.89
N ILE A 268 0.57 -21.40 7.45
CA ILE A 268 1.66 -22.11 6.78
C ILE A 268 2.86 -22.39 7.70
N CYS A 269 2.92 -21.74 8.87
CA CYS A 269 4.00 -21.92 9.84
C CYS A 269 3.46 -22.08 11.27
N PRO A 270 2.89 -23.24 11.62
CA PRO A 270 2.37 -23.52 12.97
C PRO A 270 3.44 -23.52 14.05
N GLY A 271 4.73 -23.66 13.67
CA GLY A 271 5.88 -23.65 14.59
C GLY A 271 6.30 -22.25 15.09
N LEU A 272 5.63 -21.18 14.68
CA LEU A 272 5.83 -19.84 15.25
C LEU A 272 5.34 -19.80 16.72
N PRO A 273 5.97 -18.98 17.59
CA PRO A 273 5.46 -18.75 18.95
C PRO A 273 4.01 -18.30 18.95
N GLU A 274 3.23 -18.74 19.94
CA GLU A 274 1.78 -18.50 20.01
C GLU A 274 1.44 -17.03 20.07
N ASP A 275 2.21 -16.21 20.81
CA ASP A 275 2.04 -14.76 20.89
C ASP A 275 2.20 -14.09 19.51
N VAL A 276 3.20 -14.55 18.73
CA VAL A 276 3.43 -14.07 17.36
C VAL A 276 2.30 -14.52 16.43
N ARG A 277 1.88 -15.79 16.49
CA ARG A 277 0.78 -16.32 15.66
C ARG A 277 -0.52 -15.57 15.91
N SER A 278 -0.90 -15.43 17.18
CA SER A 278 -2.10 -14.70 17.62
C SER A 278 -2.07 -13.24 17.17
N LEU A 279 -0.91 -12.60 17.25
CA LEU A 279 -0.73 -11.22 16.81
C LEU A 279 -0.88 -11.10 15.28
N LEU A 280 -0.27 -12.00 14.51
CA LEU A 280 -0.37 -12.03 13.04
C LEU A 280 -1.79 -12.33 12.58
N ALA A 281 -2.49 -13.29 13.20
CA ALA A 281 -3.86 -13.67 12.86
C ALA A 281 -4.85 -12.49 13.00
N ARG A 282 -4.58 -11.54 13.91
CA ARG A 282 -5.38 -10.31 14.08
C ARG A 282 -5.02 -9.18 13.13
N THR A 283 -4.12 -9.42 12.16
CA THR A 283 -3.83 -8.40 11.14
C THR A 283 -5.02 -8.26 10.20
N LEU A 284 -5.55 -7.06 10.10
CA LEU A 284 -6.69 -6.75 9.26
C LEU A 284 -6.24 -6.07 7.97
N TYR A 285 -6.93 -6.40 6.89
CA TYR A 285 -6.80 -5.73 5.60
C TYR A 285 -8.16 -5.30 5.09
N SER A 286 -8.22 -4.17 4.41
CA SER A 286 -9.44 -3.78 3.70
C SER A 286 -9.63 -4.64 2.46
N ARG A 287 -10.88 -4.74 2.01
CA ARG A 287 -11.24 -5.19 0.66
C ARG A 287 -11.43 -3.96 -0.22
N ILE A 288 -10.87 -3.98 -1.42
CA ILE A 288 -10.96 -2.88 -2.38
C ILE A 288 -11.12 -3.44 -3.79
N ALA A 289 -11.90 -2.77 -4.63
CA ALA A 289 -11.86 -2.98 -6.07
C ALA A 289 -11.31 -1.72 -6.75
N ASN A 290 -10.50 -1.89 -7.77
CA ASN A 290 -10.03 -0.84 -8.67
C ASN A 290 -10.61 -1.08 -10.06
N ALA A 291 -11.41 -0.14 -10.57
CA ALA A 291 -12.02 -0.18 -11.89
C ALA A 291 -11.43 0.95 -12.75
N GLY A 292 -10.50 0.59 -13.65
CA GLY A 292 -9.96 1.51 -14.64
C GLY A 292 -10.98 1.75 -15.76
N VAL A 293 -11.64 2.90 -15.75
CA VAL A 293 -12.62 3.33 -16.75
C VAL A 293 -11.90 4.08 -17.86
N ALA A 294 -11.71 3.43 -19.01
CA ALA A 294 -11.08 4.02 -20.19
C ALA A 294 -12.07 4.89 -20.96
N LEU A 295 -11.65 6.10 -21.33
CA LEU A 295 -12.48 7.12 -21.96
C LEU A 295 -11.91 7.49 -23.34
N SER A 296 -12.78 7.66 -24.36
CA SER A 296 -12.39 8.08 -25.70
C SER A 296 -11.86 9.52 -25.76
N ARG A 297 -12.04 10.30 -24.71
CA ARG A 297 -11.40 11.59 -24.46
C ARG A 297 -11.26 11.84 -22.96
N PRO A 298 -10.21 12.55 -22.50
CA PRO A 298 -10.08 12.88 -21.10
C PRO A 298 -11.15 13.89 -20.67
N PRO A 299 -11.67 13.81 -19.42
CA PRO A 299 -12.52 14.85 -18.87
C PRO A 299 -11.74 16.15 -18.70
N ASN A 300 -12.43 17.28 -18.83
CA ASN A 300 -11.84 18.61 -18.59
C ASN A 300 -11.82 18.91 -17.10
N THR A 301 -10.73 18.57 -16.45
CA THR A 301 -10.57 18.73 -14.99
C THR A 301 -9.18 19.19 -14.59
N PRO A 302 -9.04 20.09 -13.59
CA PRO A 302 -7.75 20.48 -13.02
C PRO A 302 -7.29 19.52 -11.91
N TYR A 303 -8.09 18.56 -11.46
CA TYR A 303 -7.80 17.71 -10.33
C TYR A 303 -7.35 16.31 -10.76
N ALA A 304 -6.27 15.84 -10.16
CA ALA A 304 -5.76 14.50 -10.40
C ALA A 304 -6.53 13.41 -9.64
N GLY A 305 -7.37 13.78 -8.68
CA GLY A 305 -8.24 12.86 -7.95
C GLY A 305 -9.57 13.50 -7.57
N TYR A 306 -10.55 12.66 -7.29
CA TYR A 306 -11.87 13.07 -6.80
C TYR A 306 -12.30 12.17 -5.66
N ALA A 307 -12.72 12.81 -4.57
CA ALA A 307 -13.27 12.16 -3.41
C ALA A 307 -14.71 12.63 -3.19
N PHE A 308 -15.50 11.82 -2.53
CA PHE A 308 -16.91 12.08 -2.32
C PHE A 308 -17.26 11.98 -0.84
N THR A 309 -18.17 12.85 -0.39
CA THR A 309 -18.81 12.64 0.90
C THR A 309 -19.79 11.46 0.82
N GLU A 310 -20.04 10.81 1.94
CA GLU A 310 -20.83 9.57 2.01
C GLU A 310 -22.30 9.77 1.53
N ASP A 311 -22.81 10.98 1.61
CA ASP A 311 -24.15 11.35 1.15
C ASP A 311 -24.24 11.53 -0.37
N VAL A 312 -23.11 11.71 -1.07
CA VAL A 312 -23.05 11.88 -2.52
C VAL A 312 -22.69 10.57 -3.23
N VAL A 313 -21.52 10.01 -2.95
CA VAL A 313 -21.10 8.71 -3.48
C VAL A 313 -20.39 7.92 -2.39
N PRO A 314 -21.11 7.11 -1.58
CA PRO A 314 -20.50 6.34 -0.51
C PRO A 314 -19.53 5.30 -1.06
N GLY A 315 -18.36 5.19 -0.44
CA GLY A 315 -17.39 4.12 -0.71
C GLY A 315 -16.76 4.17 -2.10
N ALA A 316 -16.40 5.36 -2.59
CA ALA A 316 -15.70 5.51 -3.85
C ALA A 316 -14.76 6.72 -3.87
N GLU A 317 -13.71 6.64 -4.70
CA GLU A 317 -12.89 7.77 -5.14
C GLU A 317 -12.46 7.56 -6.60
N ILE A 318 -12.05 8.62 -7.27
CA ILE A 318 -11.56 8.58 -8.65
C ILE A 318 -10.14 9.14 -8.69
N GLU A 319 -9.26 8.51 -9.46
CA GLU A 319 -7.94 9.00 -9.80
C GLU A 319 -7.78 9.13 -11.32
N MET A 320 -7.28 10.27 -11.78
CA MET A 320 -7.08 10.54 -13.21
C MET A 320 -5.69 10.10 -13.65
N GLU A 321 -5.57 8.94 -14.27
CA GLU A 321 -4.28 8.35 -14.64
C GLU A 321 -3.49 9.24 -15.61
N HIS A 322 -4.16 9.86 -16.59
CA HIS A 322 -3.53 10.76 -17.59
C HIS A 322 -2.97 12.06 -16.96
N LEU A 323 -3.43 12.44 -15.75
CA LEU A 323 -2.90 13.60 -15.00
C LEU A 323 -1.83 13.21 -13.98
N ARG A 324 -1.72 11.93 -13.65
CA ARG A 324 -0.78 11.41 -12.63
C ARG A 324 0.58 11.08 -13.22
N ALA A 325 0.62 10.54 -14.43
CA ALA A 325 1.84 10.24 -15.13
C ALA A 325 1.62 10.32 -16.65
N PRO A 326 2.58 10.83 -17.42
CA PRO A 326 2.50 10.82 -18.88
C PRO A 326 2.53 9.38 -19.43
N ASN A 327 2.07 9.22 -20.67
CA ASN A 327 2.07 7.95 -21.42
C ASN A 327 1.22 6.81 -20.81
N ARG A 328 0.33 7.12 -19.86
CA ARG A 328 -0.59 6.14 -19.26
C ARG A 328 -1.79 5.81 -20.16
N CYS A 329 -2.13 6.70 -21.08
CA CYS A 329 -3.26 6.56 -21.99
C CYS A 329 -2.81 6.83 -23.42
N PRO A 330 -3.43 6.21 -24.45
CA PRO A 330 -3.24 6.61 -25.84
C PRO A 330 -3.58 8.09 -26.04
N GLU A 331 -2.93 8.72 -27.02
CA GLU A 331 -3.12 10.16 -27.31
C GLU A 331 -4.58 10.50 -27.54
N GLY A 332 -5.03 11.60 -26.96
CA GLY A 332 -6.41 12.08 -27.03
C GLY A 332 -7.43 11.33 -26.16
N THR A 333 -6.99 10.26 -25.47
CA THR A 333 -7.85 9.48 -24.56
C THR A 333 -7.58 9.80 -23.09
N GLY A 334 -8.41 9.27 -22.19
CA GLY A 334 -8.25 9.41 -20.75
C GLY A 334 -8.58 8.13 -20.00
N MET A 335 -8.16 8.05 -18.74
CA MET A 335 -8.56 6.98 -17.84
C MET A 335 -8.84 7.52 -16.46
N ALA A 336 -9.96 7.07 -15.89
CA ALA A 336 -10.36 7.28 -14.51
C ALA A 336 -10.28 5.95 -13.76
N SER A 337 -9.34 5.80 -12.84
CA SER A 337 -9.29 4.68 -11.90
C SER A 337 -10.26 4.93 -10.76
N VAL A 338 -11.34 4.16 -10.68
CA VAL A 338 -12.37 4.25 -9.64
C VAL A 338 -12.07 3.21 -8.58
N PHE A 339 -11.68 3.67 -7.40
CA PHE A 339 -11.52 2.79 -6.23
C PHE A 339 -12.85 2.67 -5.52
N LEU A 340 -13.21 1.44 -5.18
CA LEU A 340 -14.49 1.08 -4.56
C LEU A 340 -14.24 0.26 -3.29
N TRP A 341 -14.97 0.57 -2.21
CA TRP A 341 -14.94 -0.17 -0.95
C TRP A 341 -16.32 -0.22 -0.31
N ASN A 342 -16.49 -1.13 0.66
CA ASN A 342 -17.71 -1.21 1.45
C ASN A 342 -17.77 -0.09 2.48
N THR A 343 -18.96 0.47 2.69
CA THR A 343 -19.28 1.37 3.80
C THR A 343 -20.41 0.78 4.62
N PRO A 344 -20.69 1.30 5.84
CA PRO A 344 -21.86 0.89 6.59
C PRO A 344 -23.18 1.04 5.83
N GLN A 345 -23.24 2.01 4.90
CA GLN A 345 -24.44 2.32 4.11
C GLN A 345 -24.52 1.50 2.81
N LYS A 346 -23.39 1.00 2.29
CA LYS A 346 -23.35 0.34 0.99
C LYS A 346 -22.31 -0.75 0.90
N SER A 347 -22.77 -2.00 0.75
CA SER A 347 -21.93 -3.19 0.53
C SER A 347 -21.62 -3.36 -0.96
N ARG A 348 -20.78 -2.46 -1.52
CA ARG A 348 -20.47 -2.43 -2.96
C ARG A 348 -19.79 -3.71 -3.43
N LEU A 349 -18.82 -4.21 -2.67
CA LEU A 349 -17.95 -5.32 -3.08
C LEU A 349 -18.64 -6.68 -3.05
N GLU A 350 -19.89 -6.74 -2.60
CA GLU A 350 -20.71 -7.96 -2.68
C GLU A 350 -21.38 -8.14 -4.06
N ALA A 351 -21.37 -7.09 -4.89
CA ALA A 351 -21.86 -7.15 -6.26
C ALA A 351 -20.92 -7.97 -7.16
N ASP A 352 -21.46 -8.53 -8.25
CA ASP A 352 -20.67 -9.16 -9.30
C ASP A 352 -19.81 -8.17 -10.07
N ASP A 353 -18.91 -8.68 -10.90
CA ASP A 353 -17.94 -7.87 -11.64
C ASP A 353 -18.60 -6.90 -12.63
N ASP A 354 -19.66 -7.31 -13.33
CA ASP A 354 -20.32 -6.49 -14.31
C ASP A 354 -21.10 -5.36 -13.64
N SER A 355 -21.72 -5.63 -12.50
CA SER A 355 -22.35 -4.61 -11.66
C SER A 355 -21.32 -3.60 -11.13
N LEU A 356 -20.13 -4.04 -10.71
CA LEU A 356 -19.07 -3.13 -10.26
C LEU A 356 -18.52 -2.28 -11.41
N LYS A 357 -18.31 -2.87 -12.59
CA LYS A 357 -17.89 -2.11 -13.78
C LYS A 357 -18.94 -1.04 -14.16
N GLN A 358 -20.23 -1.40 -14.11
CA GLN A 358 -21.30 -0.44 -14.37
C GLN A 358 -21.33 0.68 -13.33
N GLN A 359 -21.24 0.34 -12.02
CA GLN A 359 -21.17 1.35 -10.96
C GLN A 359 -19.99 2.31 -11.16
N ALA A 360 -18.81 1.81 -11.55
CA ALA A 360 -17.65 2.64 -11.82
C ALA A 360 -17.89 3.59 -13.02
N SER A 361 -18.49 3.10 -14.10
CA SER A 361 -18.87 3.92 -15.26
C SER A 361 -19.87 5.01 -14.86
N ASP A 362 -20.90 4.66 -14.11
CA ASP A 362 -21.93 5.59 -13.64
C ASP A 362 -21.32 6.71 -12.78
N ILE A 363 -20.41 6.37 -11.87
CA ILE A 363 -19.71 7.35 -11.03
C ILE A 363 -18.90 8.32 -11.89
N VAL A 364 -18.18 7.84 -12.91
CA VAL A 364 -17.42 8.69 -13.82
C VAL A 364 -18.35 9.59 -14.65
N GLU A 365 -19.43 9.05 -15.21
CA GLU A 365 -20.38 9.80 -16.03
C GLU A 365 -21.22 10.81 -15.22
N GLN A 366 -21.47 10.53 -13.94
CA GLN A 366 -22.10 11.47 -13.01
C GLN A 366 -21.15 12.60 -12.62
N THR A 367 -19.88 12.27 -12.37
CA THR A 367 -18.87 13.27 -11.99
C THR A 367 -18.46 14.14 -13.18
N PHE A 368 -18.42 13.57 -14.39
CA PHE A 368 -18.04 14.23 -15.64
C PHE A 368 -19.13 14.03 -16.71
N PRO A 369 -20.19 14.84 -16.71
CA PRO A 369 -21.30 14.69 -17.65
C PRO A 369 -20.90 14.72 -19.13
N GLU A 370 -19.77 15.39 -19.46
CA GLU A 370 -19.21 15.42 -20.81
C GLU A 370 -18.62 14.06 -21.26
N CYS A 371 -18.42 13.13 -20.32
CA CYS A 371 -17.92 11.77 -20.60
C CYS A 371 -19.06 10.75 -20.82
N ARG A 372 -20.33 11.17 -20.76
CA ARG A 372 -21.46 10.26 -21.02
C ARG A 372 -21.38 9.62 -22.40
N GLY A 373 -21.48 8.28 -22.42
CA GLY A 373 -21.33 7.50 -23.65
C GLY A 373 -19.94 7.53 -24.26
N LYS A 374 -18.90 7.89 -23.49
CA LYS A 374 -17.49 7.92 -23.92
C LYS A 374 -16.64 6.82 -23.31
N VAL A 375 -17.23 5.95 -22.51
CA VAL A 375 -16.54 4.79 -21.94
C VAL A 375 -16.20 3.80 -23.04
N LEU A 376 -14.94 3.45 -23.18
CA LEU A 376 -14.43 2.47 -24.14
C LEU A 376 -14.50 1.05 -23.57
N PHE A 377 -14.04 0.89 -22.35
CA PHE A 377 -14.08 -0.34 -21.57
C PHE A 377 -13.84 -0.05 -20.09
N VAL A 378 -14.12 -1.03 -19.24
CA VAL A 378 -13.76 -1.01 -17.81
C VAL A 378 -12.91 -2.21 -17.47
N HIS A 379 -11.73 -1.98 -16.91
CA HIS A 379 -10.82 -3.01 -16.41
C HIS A 379 -10.93 -3.09 -14.90
N LEU A 380 -11.46 -4.20 -14.37
CA LEU A 380 -11.73 -4.38 -12.95
C LEU A 380 -10.70 -5.31 -12.30
N VAL A 381 -10.18 -4.90 -11.15
CA VAL A 381 -9.34 -5.71 -10.27
C VAL A 381 -9.91 -5.70 -8.86
N ARG A 382 -10.04 -6.86 -8.23
CA ARG A 382 -10.45 -7.00 -6.83
C ARG A 382 -9.29 -7.39 -5.95
N TRP A 383 -9.25 -6.84 -4.75
CA TRP A 383 -8.31 -7.15 -3.70
C TRP A 383 -9.07 -7.51 -2.42
N ASP A 384 -9.14 -8.80 -2.08
CA ASP A 384 -9.68 -9.26 -0.78
C ASP A 384 -8.71 -8.93 0.36
N VAL A 385 -7.42 -8.80 0.05
CA VAL A 385 -6.36 -8.37 0.95
C VAL A 385 -5.72 -7.11 0.38
N GLY A 386 -6.38 -5.98 0.56
CA GLY A 386 -6.00 -4.69 -0.02
C GLY A 386 -5.00 -3.92 0.83
N ILE A 387 -5.47 -3.07 1.72
CA ILE A 387 -4.64 -2.16 2.53
C ILE A 387 -4.65 -2.62 3.99
N ALA A 388 -3.45 -2.75 4.59
CA ALA A 388 -3.29 -3.09 5.99
C ALA A 388 -3.95 -2.04 6.90
N GLN A 389 -4.70 -2.50 7.91
CA GLN A 389 -5.47 -1.65 8.81
C GLN A 389 -4.77 -1.48 10.15
N PHE A 390 -4.74 -0.26 10.65
CA PHE A 390 -4.07 0.12 11.88
C PHE A 390 -5.03 0.87 12.82
N PRO A 391 -5.93 0.18 13.51
CA PRO A 391 -6.70 0.78 14.60
C PRO A 391 -5.76 1.22 15.74
N PRO A 392 -6.23 2.07 16.67
CA PRO A 392 -5.45 2.49 17.82
C PRO A 392 -4.80 1.32 18.58
N GLY A 393 -3.53 1.46 18.91
CA GLY A 393 -2.73 0.43 19.58
C GLY A 393 -1.97 -0.50 18.63
N ARG A 394 -2.41 -0.65 17.37
CA ARG A 394 -1.82 -1.59 16.43
C ARG A 394 -0.37 -1.27 16.06
N LEU A 395 -0.02 0.00 15.89
CA LEU A 395 1.37 0.41 15.64
C LEU A 395 2.29 0.09 16.82
N ARG A 396 1.80 0.20 18.05
CA ARG A 396 2.56 -0.19 19.25
C ARG A 396 2.82 -1.68 19.29
N GLU A 397 1.81 -2.51 18.99
CA GLU A 397 1.96 -3.97 18.91
C GLU A 397 3.00 -4.34 17.85
N MET A 398 2.92 -3.78 16.65
CA MET A 398 3.87 -4.05 15.57
C MET A 398 5.28 -3.54 15.88
N THR A 399 5.41 -2.42 16.58
CA THR A 399 6.69 -1.92 17.08
C THR A 399 7.31 -2.88 18.09
N ALA A 400 6.50 -3.45 18.99
CA ALA A 400 6.97 -4.46 19.95
C ALA A 400 7.43 -5.74 19.23
N LEU A 401 6.64 -6.24 18.26
CA LEU A 401 7.02 -7.39 17.46
C LEU A 401 8.34 -7.15 16.70
N ARG A 402 8.53 -6.00 16.07
CA ARG A 402 9.80 -5.68 15.38
C ARG A 402 11.00 -5.67 16.32
N LYS A 403 10.84 -5.20 17.55
CA LYS A 403 11.89 -5.30 18.59
C LYS A 403 12.17 -6.75 18.96
N GLN A 404 11.13 -7.57 19.12
CA GLN A 404 11.28 -9.01 19.40
C GLN A 404 12.03 -9.70 18.26
N LEU A 405 11.66 -9.45 16.99
CA LEU A 405 12.34 -10.02 15.81
C LEU A 405 13.84 -9.67 15.75
N ALA A 406 14.25 -8.51 16.25
CA ALA A 406 15.65 -8.10 16.26
C ALA A 406 16.54 -8.99 17.15
N HIS A 407 15.95 -9.64 18.17
CA HIS A 407 16.61 -10.52 19.13
C HIS A 407 16.15 -11.98 19.02
N TRP A 408 15.34 -12.31 18.02
CA TRP A 408 14.73 -13.62 17.89
C TRP A 408 15.72 -14.65 17.36
N ASP A 409 16.06 -15.65 18.19
CA ASP A 409 16.91 -16.77 17.76
C ASP A 409 16.06 -17.85 17.07
N SER A 410 15.70 -17.57 15.82
CA SER A 410 14.87 -18.44 15.00
C SER A 410 15.38 -18.40 13.57
N PRO A 411 15.28 -19.49 12.79
CA PRO A 411 15.54 -19.46 11.35
C PRO A 411 14.46 -18.71 10.56
N PHE A 412 13.41 -18.24 11.23
CA PHE A 412 12.32 -17.50 10.62
C PHE A 412 12.50 -16.00 10.80
N ASP A 413 12.01 -15.20 9.83
CA ASP A 413 11.86 -13.77 9.95
C ASP A 413 10.60 -13.30 9.23
N LEU A 414 10.12 -12.09 9.53
CA LEU A 414 8.86 -11.54 9.04
C LEU A 414 9.10 -10.18 8.37
N CYS A 415 8.41 -9.92 7.27
CA CYS A 415 8.35 -8.60 6.65
C CYS A 415 7.00 -8.35 5.97
N GLY A 416 6.68 -7.09 5.73
CA GLY A 416 5.42 -6.67 5.09
C GLY A 416 4.96 -5.31 5.60
N ASP A 417 3.99 -4.75 4.91
CA ASP A 417 3.38 -3.45 5.22
C ASP A 417 2.76 -3.41 6.64
N TYR A 418 2.21 -4.51 7.10
CA TYR A 418 1.61 -4.61 8.44
C TYR A 418 2.58 -4.34 9.60
N LEU A 419 3.90 -4.42 9.38
CA LEU A 419 4.91 -4.17 10.42
C LEU A 419 5.28 -2.69 10.57
N ASP A 420 5.03 -1.86 9.54
CA ASP A 420 5.58 -0.49 9.51
C ASP A 420 4.65 0.56 8.88
N GLY A 421 3.38 0.28 8.81
CA GLY A 421 2.39 1.17 8.18
C GLY A 421 2.03 0.75 6.76
N LEU A 422 0.91 1.25 6.28
CA LEU A 422 0.17 0.78 5.10
C LEU A 422 0.82 1.07 3.73
N SER A 423 2.10 1.44 3.67
CA SER A 423 2.75 1.88 2.43
C SER A 423 3.69 0.84 1.82
N SER A 424 3.90 0.95 0.50
CA SER A 424 4.93 0.19 -0.22
C SER A 424 6.36 0.48 0.30
N GLU A 425 6.62 1.68 0.82
CA GLU A 425 7.87 2.03 1.49
C GLU A 425 8.08 1.20 2.76
N GLY A 426 7.03 1.11 3.62
CA GLY A 426 7.08 0.29 4.84
C GLY A 426 7.28 -1.19 4.52
N ALA A 427 6.61 -1.69 3.49
CA ALA A 427 6.78 -3.06 3.01
C ALA A 427 8.22 -3.35 2.57
N LEU A 428 8.78 -2.51 1.69
CA LEU A 428 10.16 -2.63 1.20
C LEU A 428 11.16 -2.58 2.36
N ARG A 429 11.04 -1.60 3.23
CA ARG A 429 11.97 -1.38 4.33
C ARG A 429 11.96 -2.52 5.34
N THR A 430 10.80 -3.05 5.69
CA THR A 430 10.72 -4.23 6.56
C THR A 430 11.34 -5.47 5.90
N GLY A 431 11.26 -5.59 4.58
CA GLY A 431 11.97 -6.61 3.79
C GLY A 431 13.49 -6.48 3.91
N GLU A 432 14.02 -5.26 3.67
CA GLU A 432 15.45 -4.97 3.82
C GLU A 432 15.95 -5.26 5.27
N GLU A 433 15.16 -4.86 6.27
CA GLU A 433 15.47 -5.13 7.69
C GLU A 433 15.46 -6.64 8.02
N ALA A 434 14.50 -7.40 7.50
CA ALA A 434 14.45 -8.85 7.68
C ALA A 434 15.68 -9.53 7.07
N ALA A 435 16.08 -9.11 5.88
CA ALA A 435 17.31 -9.59 5.24
C ALA A 435 18.55 -9.30 6.08
N GLU A 436 18.69 -8.10 6.64
CA GLU A 436 19.81 -7.74 7.51
C GLU A 436 19.84 -8.55 8.81
N ARG A 437 18.67 -8.79 9.42
CA ARG A 437 18.58 -9.65 10.61
C ARG A 437 18.97 -11.08 10.28
N THR A 438 18.42 -11.65 9.20
CA THR A 438 18.71 -13.00 8.75
C THR A 438 20.18 -13.17 8.39
N ALA A 439 20.77 -12.23 7.64
CA ALA A 439 22.18 -12.29 7.28
C ALA A 439 23.11 -12.26 8.51
N ARG A 440 22.81 -11.47 9.54
CA ARG A 440 23.56 -11.47 10.80
C ARG A 440 23.46 -12.81 11.52
N LYS A 441 22.27 -13.38 11.64
CA LYS A 441 22.05 -14.70 12.28
C LYS A 441 22.85 -15.81 11.57
N LEU A 442 22.82 -15.84 10.23
CA LEU A 442 23.50 -16.86 9.44
C LEU A 442 25.02 -16.76 9.47
N ARG A 443 25.58 -15.58 9.75
CA ARG A 443 27.04 -15.38 9.93
C ARG A 443 27.52 -15.74 11.35
N ALA A 444 26.63 -15.66 12.33
CA ALA A 444 26.96 -15.97 13.72
C ALA A 444 26.87 -17.48 14.03
N ARG A 445 26.23 -18.26 13.18
CA ARG A 445 26.18 -19.74 13.19
C ARG A 445 27.25 -20.31 12.28
#